data_6d3ede8bd20c5de7c07ea85d7a47e1c5
#
_entry.id   6d3ede8bd20c5de7c07ea85d7a47e1c5
#
_cell.length_a   1.000
_cell.length_b   1.000
_cell.length_c   1.000
_cell.angle_alpha   90.00
_cell.angle_beta   90.00
_cell.angle_gamma   90.00
#
_symmetry.space_group_name_H-M   'P 1'
#
loop_
_entity.id
_entity.type
_entity.pdbx_description
1 polymer ?
#
loop_
_entity_poly.entity_id
_entity_poly.type
_entity_poly.pdbx_seq_one_letter_code
_entity_poly.pdbx_strand_id
1 'polypeptide(L)'
;ALRCGKLDVVATDHAPHLWSEKQGSCLKAASGGPLIQHSLQTMLELSLKGEFTIEQVVEKMCHAPATLYRIDRRGYLRSGHYADIVVVDPCKPYTVTTENILSKCKWSPFEGHTFPISIDRTFVNGNEVFSEGKVCNRTRGKRLTFHDNPTQNKNV
;
A
#
# COMPACT_ATOMS: atom_id res chain seq x y z
N ALA A 1 7.20 15.71 9.09
CA ALA A 1 7.63 14.61 9.96
C ALA A 1 8.17 13.44 9.12
N LEU A 2 7.42 12.90 8.13
CA LEU A 2 7.83 11.76 7.30
C LEU A 2 9.12 12.04 6.51
N ARG A 3 9.22 13.21 5.85
CA ARG A 3 10.36 13.63 5.03
C ARG A 3 11.66 13.82 5.83
N CYS A 4 11.56 14.25 7.07
CA CYS A 4 12.73 14.45 7.96
C CYS A 4 13.03 13.24 8.85
N GLY A 5 12.43 12.07 8.59
CA GLY A 5 12.72 10.84 9.30
C GLY A 5 12.15 10.72 10.72
N LYS A 6 11.25 11.62 11.13
CA LYS A 6 10.55 11.51 12.43
C LYS A 6 9.44 10.46 12.43
N LEU A 7 8.97 10.04 11.25
CA LEU A 7 8.05 8.94 11.05
C LEU A 7 8.73 7.89 10.17
N ASP A 8 8.62 6.63 10.55
CA ASP A 8 9.36 5.54 9.92
C ASP A 8 8.62 4.93 8.75
N VAL A 9 7.30 4.81 8.83
CA VAL A 9 6.48 4.10 7.85
C VAL A 9 5.27 4.91 7.41
N VAL A 10 4.76 4.58 6.23
CA VAL A 10 3.43 4.98 5.76
C VAL A 10 2.49 3.80 5.94
N ALA A 11 1.40 4.02 6.66
CA ALA A 11 0.31 3.07 6.83
C ALA A 11 -1.02 3.74 6.51
N THR A 12 -2.04 2.95 6.14
CA THR A 12 -3.32 3.47 5.63
C THR A 12 -4.42 3.53 6.69
N ASP A 13 -4.27 2.78 7.78
CA ASP A 13 -5.38 2.56 8.73
C ASP A 13 -6.70 2.23 7.99
N HIS A 14 -6.61 1.28 7.03
CA HIS A 14 -7.70 0.93 6.13
C HIS A 14 -8.92 0.44 6.91
N ALA A 15 -9.93 1.29 7.03
CA ALA A 15 -11.19 1.02 7.71
C ALA A 15 -12.37 1.22 6.74
N PRO A 16 -12.73 0.18 5.95
CA PRO A 16 -13.71 0.29 4.86
C PRO A 16 -15.15 0.18 5.38
N HIS A 17 -15.55 1.08 6.25
CA HIS A 17 -16.92 1.21 6.74
C HIS A 17 -17.90 1.45 5.59
N LEU A 18 -19.13 0.99 5.74
CA LEU A 18 -20.18 1.28 4.78
C LEU A 18 -20.48 2.79 4.73
N TRP A 19 -20.92 3.28 3.58
CA TRP A 19 -21.25 4.71 3.44
C TRP A 19 -22.32 5.16 4.43
N SER A 20 -23.29 4.30 4.76
CA SER A 20 -24.31 4.56 5.79
C SER A 20 -23.73 4.78 7.19
N GLU A 21 -22.62 4.14 7.53
CA GLU A 21 -21.93 4.29 8.81
C GLU A 21 -21.11 5.59 8.88
N LYS A 22 -20.84 6.20 7.73
CA LYS A 22 -20.12 7.48 7.60
C LYS A 22 -21.03 8.70 7.71
N GLN A 23 -22.35 8.50 7.83
CA GLN A 23 -23.32 9.57 7.90
C GLN A 23 -23.53 10.08 9.34
N GLY A 24 -23.97 11.33 9.46
CA GLY A 24 -24.29 11.96 10.75
C GLY A 24 -23.24 12.96 11.19
N SER A 25 -23.23 13.26 12.51
CA SER A 25 -22.25 14.18 13.08
C SER A 25 -20.87 13.51 13.21
N CYS A 26 -19.81 14.33 13.33
CA CYS A 26 -18.44 13.83 13.52
C CYS A 26 -18.27 12.93 14.78
N LEU A 27 -19.17 13.03 15.76
CA LEU A 27 -19.17 12.17 16.95
C LEU A 27 -19.86 10.81 16.72
N LYS A 28 -20.67 10.68 15.68
CA LYS A 28 -21.43 9.45 15.36
C LYS A 28 -20.88 8.70 14.15
N ALA A 29 -20.28 9.41 13.19
CA ALA A 29 -19.69 8.81 12.01
C ALA A 29 -18.51 7.93 12.39
N ALA A 30 -18.44 6.71 11.82
CA ALA A 30 -17.32 5.80 12.02
C ALA A 30 -16.01 6.43 11.54
N SER A 31 -14.93 6.29 12.32
CA SER A 31 -13.59 6.79 11.97
C SER A 31 -12.94 5.97 10.86
N GLY A 32 -11.98 6.57 10.14
CA GLY A 32 -11.20 5.92 9.11
C GLY A 32 -11.86 5.89 7.73
N GLY A 33 -11.16 5.31 6.76
CA GLY A 33 -11.61 5.24 5.38
C GLY A 33 -10.93 4.12 4.56
N PRO A 34 -11.46 3.80 3.36
CA PRO A 34 -10.92 2.76 2.49
C PRO A 34 -9.71 3.27 1.69
N LEU A 35 -8.54 3.34 2.31
CA LEU A 35 -7.35 4.01 1.76
C LEU A 35 -6.36 3.08 1.06
N ILE A 36 -6.39 1.75 1.32
CA ILE A 36 -5.30 0.85 0.90
C ILE A 36 -5.10 0.80 -0.62
N GLN A 37 -6.17 0.86 -1.41
CA GLN A 37 -6.10 0.74 -2.86
C GLN A 37 -5.29 1.85 -3.52
N HIS A 38 -5.33 3.07 -2.98
CA HIS A 38 -4.76 4.26 -3.62
C HIS A 38 -3.54 4.82 -2.87
N SER A 39 -3.08 4.16 -1.80
CA SER A 39 -1.99 4.65 -0.96
C SER A 39 -0.68 4.86 -1.72
N LEU A 40 -0.29 3.89 -2.58
CA LEU A 40 0.92 4.00 -3.38
C LEU A 40 0.80 5.14 -4.41
N GLN A 41 -0.33 5.22 -5.12
CA GLN A 41 -0.56 6.28 -6.12
C GLN A 41 -0.53 7.67 -5.48
N THR A 42 -1.09 7.82 -4.27
CA THR A 42 -1.02 9.07 -3.49
C THR A 42 0.43 9.46 -3.18
N MET A 43 1.25 8.52 -2.70
CA MET A 43 2.66 8.81 -2.38
C MET A 43 3.48 9.10 -3.63
N LEU A 44 3.21 8.43 -4.73
CA LEU A 44 3.88 8.69 -6.01
C LEU A 44 3.46 10.04 -6.61
N GLU A 45 2.19 10.43 -6.50
CA GLU A 45 1.74 11.76 -6.91
C GLU A 45 2.43 12.87 -6.08
N LEU A 46 2.57 12.67 -4.76
CA LEU A 46 3.32 13.59 -3.89
C LEU A 46 4.81 13.64 -4.27
N SER A 47 5.37 12.52 -4.73
CA SER A 47 6.74 12.48 -5.25
C SER A 47 6.88 13.30 -6.54
N LEU A 48 5.94 13.18 -7.47
CA LEU A 48 5.92 13.99 -8.70
C LEU A 48 5.77 15.50 -8.41
N LYS A 49 5.10 15.85 -7.32
CA LYS A 49 4.99 17.23 -6.82
C LYS A 49 6.24 17.73 -6.06
N GLY A 50 7.27 16.88 -5.91
CA GLY A 50 8.52 17.21 -5.22
C GLY A 50 8.46 17.18 -3.69
N GLU A 51 7.37 16.64 -3.10
CA GLU A 51 7.24 16.51 -1.65
C GLU A 51 8.10 15.36 -1.09
N PHE A 52 8.34 14.32 -1.89
CA PHE A 52 9.17 13.16 -1.57
C PHE A 52 10.00 12.75 -2.78
N THR A 53 11.14 12.08 -2.55
CA THR A 53 11.82 11.35 -3.63
C THR A 53 11.21 9.95 -3.79
N ILE A 54 11.41 9.31 -4.94
CA ILE A 54 10.97 7.91 -5.17
C ILE A 54 11.61 6.98 -4.14
N GLU A 55 12.89 7.19 -3.82
CA GLU A 55 13.61 6.41 -2.81
C GLU A 55 12.96 6.54 -1.43
N GLN A 56 12.52 7.74 -1.06
CA GLN A 56 11.77 7.96 0.19
C GLN A 56 10.44 7.23 0.19
N VAL A 57 9.72 7.21 -0.92
CA VAL A 57 8.47 6.43 -1.04
C VAL A 57 8.74 4.95 -0.86
N VAL A 58 9.74 4.40 -1.56
CA VAL A 58 10.16 2.99 -1.43
C VAL A 58 10.62 2.68 -0.01
N GLU A 59 11.44 3.53 0.58
CA GLU A 59 11.89 3.36 1.97
C GLU A 59 10.71 3.27 2.92
N LYS A 60 9.77 4.22 2.87
CA LYS A 60 8.66 4.34 3.82
C LYS A 60 7.54 3.32 3.62
N MET A 61 7.38 2.78 2.41
CA MET A 61 6.31 1.84 2.09
C MET A 61 6.78 0.37 1.92
N CYS A 62 8.09 0.14 1.74
CA CYS A 62 8.63 -1.20 1.51
C CYS A 62 9.71 -1.58 2.52
N HIS A 63 10.83 -0.85 2.57
CA HIS A 63 12.00 -1.22 3.36
C HIS A 63 11.73 -1.06 4.86
N ALA A 64 11.30 0.12 5.29
CA ALA A 64 11.05 0.40 6.69
C ALA A 64 9.97 -0.50 7.31
N PRO A 65 8.82 -0.79 6.68
CA PRO A 65 7.87 -1.77 7.18
C PRO A 65 8.48 -3.18 7.31
N ALA A 66 9.25 -3.63 6.31
CA ALA A 66 9.88 -4.95 6.36
C ALA A 66 10.89 -5.04 7.52
N THR A 67 11.67 -3.99 7.75
CA THR A 67 12.62 -3.90 8.85
C THR A 67 11.93 -3.81 10.20
N LEU A 68 10.94 -2.92 10.35
CA LEU A 68 10.21 -2.68 11.59
C LEU A 68 9.53 -3.95 12.11
N TYR A 69 8.88 -4.68 11.21
CA TYR A 69 8.18 -5.92 11.52
C TYR A 69 9.06 -7.17 11.36
N ARG A 70 10.34 -7.00 10.99
CA ARG A 70 11.31 -8.10 10.80
C ARG A 70 10.81 -9.16 9.82
N ILE A 71 10.15 -8.73 8.74
CA ILE A 71 9.58 -9.62 7.73
C ILE A 71 10.72 -10.26 6.94
N ASP A 72 10.74 -11.60 6.90
CA ASP A 72 11.77 -12.37 6.22
C ASP A 72 11.61 -12.28 4.69
N ARG A 73 12.72 -11.97 4.00
CA ARG A 73 12.88 -11.98 2.53
C ARG A 73 11.81 -11.21 1.75
N ARG A 74 11.30 -10.10 2.30
CA ARG A 74 10.35 -9.19 1.63
C ARG A 74 10.78 -7.74 1.81
N GLY A 75 10.14 -6.83 1.08
CA GLY A 75 10.38 -5.39 1.14
C GLY A 75 11.59 -4.92 0.33
N TYR A 76 12.34 -5.82 -0.30
CA TYR A 76 13.53 -5.51 -1.09
C TYR A 76 13.56 -6.32 -2.38
N LEU A 77 14.04 -5.71 -3.48
CA LEU A 77 14.36 -6.39 -4.73
C LEU A 77 15.80 -6.93 -4.65
N ARG A 78 15.97 -8.14 -4.10
CA ARG A 78 17.28 -8.80 -3.92
C ARG A 78 17.19 -10.28 -4.27
N SER A 79 18.31 -10.86 -4.72
CA SER A 79 18.41 -12.31 -4.91
C SER A 79 18.04 -13.04 -3.60
N GLY A 80 17.25 -14.11 -3.71
CA GLY A 80 16.74 -14.87 -2.57
C GLY A 80 15.51 -14.29 -1.86
N HIS A 81 15.04 -13.09 -2.27
CA HIS A 81 13.79 -12.51 -1.76
C HIS A 81 12.59 -12.94 -2.62
N TYR A 82 11.41 -12.90 -2.03
CA TYR A 82 10.18 -13.08 -2.77
C TYR A 82 9.99 -11.93 -3.77
N ALA A 83 9.54 -12.26 -4.98
CA ALA A 83 9.23 -11.28 -6.00
C ALA A 83 7.82 -10.69 -5.73
N ASP A 84 7.74 -9.80 -4.74
CA ASP A 84 6.59 -8.95 -4.48
C ASP A 84 6.88 -7.61 -5.14
N ILE A 85 6.30 -7.38 -6.30
CA ILE A 85 6.69 -6.29 -7.22
C ILE A 85 5.44 -5.56 -7.69
N VAL A 86 5.49 -4.24 -7.69
CA VAL A 86 4.50 -3.39 -8.35
C VAL A 86 5.16 -2.70 -9.53
N VAL A 87 4.55 -2.80 -10.69
CA VAL A 87 4.94 -2.08 -11.90
C VAL A 87 4.01 -0.89 -12.07
N VAL A 88 4.60 0.29 -12.18
CA VAL A 88 3.90 1.57 -12.30
C VAL A 88 4.11 2.13 -13.69
N ASP A 89 3.03 2.60 -14.32
CA ASP A 89 3.10 3.38 -15.55
C ASP A 89 3.03 4.89 -15.19
N PRO A 90 4.15 5.64 -15.33
CA PRO A 90 4.20 7.05 -14.96
C PRO A 90 3.53 7.98 -15.98
N CYS A 91 3.15 7.45 -17.16
CA CYS A 91 2.57 8.23 -18.25
C CYS A 91 1.08 7.96 -18.48
N LYS A 92 0.48 7.08 -17.67
CA LYS A 92 -0.92 6.68 -17.80
C LYS A 92 -1.74 7.18 -16.62
N PRO A 93 -2.54 8.25 -16.77
CA PRO A 93 -3.42 8.72 -15.72
C PRO A 93 -4.47 7.68 -15.31
N TYR A 94 -4.87 7.70 -14.04
CA TYR A 94 -5.88 6.82 -13.46
C TYR A 94 -6.92 7.64 -12.71
N THR A 95 -8.15 7.66 -13.20
CA THR A 95 -9.28 8.32 -12.52
C THR A 95 -10.02 7.31 -11.63
N VAL A 96 -10.21 7.66 -10.37
CA VAL A 96 -10.97 6.85 -9.42
C VAL A 96 -12.45 7.02 -9.67
N THR A 97 -13.12 5.91 -9.98
CA THR A 97 -14.58 5.85 -10.19
C THR A 97 -15.20 4.76 -9.32
N THR A 98 -16.50 4.81 -9.09
CA THR A 98 -17.22 3.79 -8.31
C THR A 98 -16.97 2.37 -8.84
N GLU A 99 -16.85 2.21 -10.18
CA GLU A 99 -16.67 0.93 -10.85
C GLU A 99 -15.30 0.31 -10.56
N ASN A 100 -14.26 1.13 -10.42
CA ASN A 100 -12.88 0.66 -10.20
C ASN A 100 -12.48 0.59 -8.72
N ILE A 101 -13.39 0.93 -7.80
CA ILE A 101 -13.18 0.74 -6.35
C ILE A 101 -13.37 -0.74 -6.00
N LEU A 102 -12.27 -1.38 -5.58
CA LEU A 102 -12.23 -2.81 -5.24
C LEU A 102 -12.79 -3.10 -3.85
N SER A 103 -12.71 -2.15 -2.94
CA SER A 103 -13.25 -2.30 -1.58
C SER A 103 -14.75 -2.61 -1.60
N LYS A 104 -15.19 -3.53 -0.73
CA LYS A 104 -16.61 -3.91 -0.62
C LYS A 104 -17.53 -2.77 -0.22
N CYS A 105 -17.02 -1.75 0.44
CA CYS A 105 -17.80 -0.56 0.82
C CYS A 105 -18.18 0.34 -0.37
N LYS A 106 -17.56 0.14 -1.54
CA LYS A 106 -17.86 0.81 -2.82
C LYS A 106 -17.84 2.33 -2.79
N TRP A 107 -16.98 2.91 -1.95
CA TRP A 107 -16.66 4.34 -1.94
C TRP A 107 -15.17 4.54 -1.65
N SER A 108 -14.65 5.70 -2.02
CA SER A 108 -13.28 6.11 -1.73
C SER A 108 -13.24 7.61 -1.49
N PRO A 109 -12.38 8.10 -0.57
CA PRO A 109 -12.14 9.56 -0.44
C PRO A 109 -11.48 10.17 -1.68
N PHE A 110 -10.98 9.34 -2.59
CA PHE A 110 -10.38 9.76 -3.87
C PHE A 110 -11.33 9.66 -5.06
N GLU A 111 -12.62 9.36 -4.85
CA GLU A 111 -13.58 9.28 -5.96
C GLU A 111 -13.63 10.59 -6.75
N GLY A 112 -13.51 10.51 -8.07
CA GLY A 112 -13.38 11.64 -8.98
C GLY A 112 -11.95 12.20 -9.13
N HIS A 113 -11.00 11.82 -8.27
CA HIS A 113 -9.61 12.23 -8.39
C HIS A 113 -8.91 11.48 -9.54
N THR A 114 -8.07 12.19 -10.29
CA THR A 114 -7.24 11.60 -11.33
C THR A 114 -5.78 11.63 -10.90
N PHE A 115 -5.24 10.47 -10.55
CA PHE A 115 -3.81 10.30 -10.33
C PHE A 115 -3.06 10.41 -11.68
N PRO A 116 -1.90 11.07 -11.75
CA PRO A 116 -1.13 11.18 -12.99
C PRO A 116 -0.47 9.87 -13.43
N ILE A 117 -0.51 8.87 -12.60
CA ILE A 117 0.13 7.57 -12.78
C ILE A 117 -0.87 6.43 -12.57
N SER A 118 -0.60 5.25 -13.12
CA SER A 118 -1.38 4.04 -12.86
C SER A 118 -0.51 2.88 -12.38
N ILE A 119 -1.14 1.91 -11.69
CA ILE A 119 -0.54 0.61 -11.44
C ILE A 119 -0.82 -0.26 -12.67
N ASP A 120 0.25 -0.70 -13.35
CA ASP A 120 0.15 -1.56 -14.51
C ASP A 120 0.01 -3.03 -14.10
N ARG A 121 0.92 -3.52 -13.25
CA ARG A 121 0.93 -4.90 -12.77
C ARG A 121 1.33 -5.00 -11.31
N THR A 122 0.86 -6.05 -10.66
CA THR A 122 1.31 -6.43 -9.31
C THR A 122 1.62 -7.92 -9.28
N PHE A 123 2.78 -8.24 -8.73
CA PHE A 123 3.24 -9.62 -8.51
C PHE A 123 3.33 -9.88 -7.01
N VAL A 124 2.86 -11.06 -6.60
CA VAL A 124 3.00 -11.56 -5.22
C VAL A 124 3.64 -12.95 -5.28
N ASN A 125 4.76 -13.12 -4.60
CA ASN A 125 5.58 -14.34 -4.65
C ASN A 125 5.94 -14.76 -6.10
N GLY A 126 6.16 -13.81 -7.00
CA GLY A 126 6.49 -14.05 -8.40
C GLY A 126 5.29 -14.36 -9.31
N ASN A 127 4.07 -14.36 -8.78
CA ASN A 127 2.86 -14.59 -9.57
C ASN A 127 2.14 -13.27 -9.82
N GLU A 128 1.70 -13.03 -11.06
CA GLU A 128 0.89 -11.89 -11.40
C GLU A 128 -0.50 -12.00 -10.74
N VAL A 129 -0.85 -11.01 -9.93
CA VAL A 129 -2.12 -10.95 -9.18
C VAL A 129 -3.00 -9.79 -9.60
N PHE A 130 -2.44 -8.83 -10.33
CA PHE A 130 -3.15 -7.70 -10.89
C PHE A 130 -2.53 -7.31 -12.22
N SER A 131 -3.36 -7.08 -13.23
CA SER A 131 -2.96 -6.64 -14.58
C SER A 131 -4.16 -6.01 -15.28
N GLU A 132 -3.94 -4.98 -16.07
CA GLU A 132 -4.96 -4.31 -16.88
C GLU A 132 -6.24 -3.90 -16.08
N GLY A 133 -6.06 -3.44 -14.85
CA GLY A 133 -7.16 -3.03 -13.99
C GLY A 133 -7.94 -4.18 -13.33
N LYS A 134 -7.51 -5.43 -13.49
CA LYS A 134 -8.20 -6.62 -12.99
C LYS A 134 -7.36 -7.39 -11.99
N VAL A 135 -8.02 -7.87 -10.93
CA VAL A 135 -7.40 -8.77 -9.94
C VAL A 135 -7.46 -10.21 -10.45
N CYS A 136 -6.32 -10.90 -10.46
CA CYS A 136 -6.25 -12.33 -10.75
C CYS A 136 -6.39 -13.13 -9.45
N ASN A 137 -7.51 -13.84 -9.30
CA ASN A 137 -7.82 -14.61 -8.09
C ASN A 137 -7.24 -16.05 -8.10
N ARG A 138 -6.38 -16.41 -9.06
CA ARG A 138 -5.83 -17.77 -9.20
C ARG A 138 -4.72 -18.09 -8.19
N THR A 139 -4.06 -17.06 -7.69
CA THR A 139 -2.91 -17.20 -6.78
C THR A 139 -3.25 -16.64 -5.41
N ARG A 140 -2.87 -17.38 -4.37
CA ARG A 140 -3.03 -16.94 -2.99
C ARG A 140 -1.69 -16.48 -2.42
N GLY A 141 -1.73 -15.52 -1.49
CA GLY A 141 -0.56 -15.11 -0.71
C GLY A 141 -0.01 -16.27 0.13
N LYS A 142 1.24 -16.13 0.55
CA LYS A 142 1.89 -17.04 1.52
C LYS A 142 1.90 -16.36 2.89
N ARG A 143 1.86 -17.18 3.96
CA ARG A 143 2.07 -16.68 5.32
C ARG A 143 3.43 -15.97 5.38
N LEU A 144 3.48 -14.82 6.04
CA LEU A 144 4.74 -14.15 6.33
C LEU A 144 5.54 -14.94 7.37
N THR A 145 6.85 -14.95 7.19
CA THR A 145 7.83 -15.40 8.19
C THR A 145 8.57 -14.17 8.73
N PHE A 146 9.06 -14.28 9.96
CA PHE A 146 9.70 -13.18 10.65
C PHE A 146 11.03 -13.66 11.24
N HIS A 147 12.03 -12.78 11.28
CA HIS A 147 13.28 -13.07 11.96
C HIS A 147 13.09 -13.02 13.48
N ASP A 148 13.76 -13.94 14.19
CA ASP A 148 13.77 -13.94 15.65
C ASP A 148 14.38 -12.66 16.20
N ASN A 149 13.96 -12.28 17.41
CA ASN A 149 14.54 -11.15 18.11
C ASN A 149 15.92 -11.56 18.68
N PRO A 150 17.04 -10.97 18.26
CA PRO A 150 18.35 -11.33 18.75
C PRO A 150 18.53 -11.11 20.28
N THR A 151 17.60 -10.39 20.92
CA THR A 151 17.61 -10.15 22.37
C THR A 151 16.90 -11.22 23.21
N GLN A 152 16.17 -12.17 22.62
CA GLN A 152 15.48 -13.22 23.39
C GLN A 152 16.35 -14.47 23.68
N ASN A 153 17.53 -14.61 23.06
CA ASN A 153 18.41 -15.77 23.29
C ASN A 153 19.47 -15.55 24.37
N LYS A 154 19.26 -14.68 25.35
CA LYS A 154 20.19 -14.45 26.45
C LYS A 154 19.69 -14.91 27.82
N ASN A 155 18.77 -15.85 27.91
CA ASN A 155 18.43 -16.51 29.18
C ASN A 155 17.95 -17.95 28.90
N VAL A 156 18.89 -18.88 28.74
CA VAL A 156 18.79 -20.29 29.14
C VAL A 156 20.15 -20.68 29.71
#